data_f830f8f0f902f02920d14a1b29d89adc
#
_entry.id   f830f8f0f902f02920d14a1b29d89adc
#
_cell.length_a   1.000
_cell.length_b   1.000
_cell.length_c   1.000
_cell.angle_alpha   90.00
_cell.angle_beta   90.00
_cell.angle_gamma   90.00
#
_symmetry.space_group_name_H-M   'P 1'
#
loop_
_entity.id
_entity.type
_entity.pdbx_description
1 polymer ?
#
loop_
_entity_poly.entity_id
_entity_poly.type
_entity_poly.pdbx_seq_one_letter_code
_entity_poly.pdbx_strand_id
1 'polypeptide(L)'
;MPDHSDADLRAAFRELHGRSLHGFALVLLLGDRAAAAALAGTTLEVVGADAARLRHPERAAAALRADLRRRARRARVARRLSDGQLATLAGLGIGAASARALGSMTLRDRAALISADIERFGEDDVATILGTSTPQARRAAATARRRYVERHPDGDLDAPPAPGSIGARVVAVSQRTMGGRA
;
A
#
# COMPACT_ATOMS: atom_id res chain seq x y z
N MET A 1 -26.48 -13.29 -23.41
CA MET A 1 -26.63 -13.14 -21.98
C MET A 1 -25.25 -12.97 -21.37
N PRO A 2 -24.79 -11.75 -21.19
CA PRO A 2 -23.70 -11.51 -20.28
C PRO A 2 -24.36 -11.09 -18.97
N ASP A 3 -24.22 -11.52 -17.88
CA ASP A 3 -23.07 -11.86 -17.18
C ASP A 3 -23.28 -11.48 -15.73
N HIS A 4 -24.25 -12.13 -15.07
CA HIS A 4 -24.24 -12.15 -13.60
C HIS A 4 -22.86 -12.61 -13.11
N SER A 5 -22.21 -13.49 -13.84
CA SER A 5 -20.87 -14.01 -13.54
C SER A 5 -19.76 -12.93 -13.52
N ASP A 6 -19.75 -11.99 -14.47
CA ASP A 6 -18.72 -10.93 -14.55
C ASP A 6 -18.93 -9.82 -13.51
N ALA A 7 -20.19 -9.49 -13.21
CA ALA A 7 -20.53 -8.54 -12.16
C ALA A 7 -20.18 -9.10 -10.77
N ASP A 8 -20.51 -10.37 -10.53
CA ASP A 8 -20.21 -11.08 -9.28
C ASP A 8 -18.71 -11.22 -9.09
N LEU A 9 -17.96 -11.55 -10.16
CA LEU A 9 -16.50 -11.63 -10.11
C LEU A 9 -15.86 -10.29 -9.75
N ARG A 10 -16.35 -9.18 -10.34
CA ARG A 10 -15.86 -7.83 -10.01
C ARG A 10 -16.23 -7.42 -8.59
N ALA A 11 -17.40 -7.81 -8.10
CA ALA A 11 -17.80 -7.55 -6.71
C ALA A 11 -16.90 -8.31 -5.72
N ALA A 12 -16.68 -9.59 -5.97
CA ALA A 12 -15.77 -10.43 -5.17
C ALA A 12 -14.33 -9.91 -5.21
N PHE A 13 -13.86 -9.46 -6.38
CA PHE A 13 -12.54 -8.85 -6.54
C PHE A 13 -12.39 -7.57 -5.72
N ARG A 14 -13.41 -6.70 -5.72
CA ARG A 14 -13.44 -5.48 -4.90
C ARG A 14 -13.47 -5.79 -3.41
N GLU A 15 -14.25 -6.77 -3.00
CA GLU A 15 -14.31 -7.20 -1.60
C GLU A 15 -12.96 -7.73 -1.13
N LEU A 16 -12.32 -8.58 -1.94
CA LEU A 16 -11.03 -9.19 -1.61
C LEU A 16 -9.90 -8.16 -1.50
N HIS A 17 -9.83 -7.22 -2.44
CA HIS A 17 -8.68 -6.33 -2.57
C HIS A 17 -8.91 -4.91 -2.06
N GLY A 18 -10.15 -4.46 -1.96
CA GLY A 18 -10.49 -3.05 -1.74
C GLY A 18 -9.91 -2.47 -0.47
N ARG A 19 -10.06 -3.19 0.64
CA ARG A 19 -9.62 -2.73 1.96
C ARG A 19 -8.09 -2.62 2.05
N SER A 20 -7.39 -3.63 1.54
CA SER A 20 -5.93 -3.68 1.52
C SER A 20 -5.36 -2.59 0.58
N LEU A 21 -5.95 -2.41 -0.60
CA LEU A 21 -5.53 -1.37 -1.55
C LEU A 21 -5.76 0.04 -0.99
N HIS A 22 -6.89 0.27 -0.30
CA HIS A 22 -7.17 1.55 0.35
C HIS A 22 -6.15 1.84 1.47
N GLY A 23 -5.80 0.85 2.27
CA GLY A 23 -4.73 0.97 3.28
C GLY A 23 -3.38 1.36 2.68
N PHE A 24 -2.99 0.68 1.60
CA PHE A 24 -1.79 1.03 0.83
C PHE A 24 -1.84 2.48 0.31
N ALA A 25 -2.98 2.89 -0.25
CA ALA A 25 -3.18 4.25 -0.74
C ALA A 25 -3.06 5.30 0.36
N LEU A 26 -3.65 5.05 1.54
CA LEU A 26 -3.57 5.96 2.68
C LEU A 26 -2.12 6.21 3.13
N VAL A 27 -1.32 5.15 3.24
CA VAL A 27 0.08 5.31 3.65
C VAL A 27 0.90 5.97 2.53
N LEU A 28 0.68 5.57 1.27
CA LEU A 28 1.37 6.13 0.11
C LEU A 28 1.12 7.62 -0.05
N LEU A 29 -0.12 8.07 0.19
CA LEU A 29 -0.58 9.45 0.06
C LEU A 29 -0.58 10.21 1.40
N LEU A 30 0.10 9.65 2.42
CA LEU A 30 0.32 10.31 3.70
C LEU A 30 -0.99 10.73 4.40
N GLY A 31 -1.97 9.85 4.42
CA GLY A 31 -3.22 10.06 5.15
C GLY A 31 -4.25 10.95 4.43
N ASP A 32 -4.03 11.30 3.17
CA ASP A 32 -5.05 12.00 2.36
C ASP A 32 -6.19 11.02 2.01
N ARG A 33 -7.24 11.06 2.83
CA ARG A 33 -8.40 10.15 2.70
C ARG A 33 -9.12 10.30 1.37
N ALA A 34 -9.30 11.54 0.92
CA ALA A 34 -10.05 11.82 -0.30
C ALA A 34 -9.31 11.30 -1.52
N ALA A 35 -8.01 11.62 -1.63
CA ALA A 35 -7.17 11.13 -2.71
C ALA A 35 -7.00 9.61 -2.65
N ALA A 36 -6.83 9.02 -1.45
CA ALA A 36 -6.70 7.58 -1.29
C ALA A 36 -7.96 6.83 -1.73
N ALA A 37 -9.15 7.29 -1.31
CA ALA A 37 -10.42 6.68 -1.70
C ALA A 37 -10.65 6.77 -3.21
N ALA A 38 -10.44 7.95 -3.80
CA ALA A 38 -10.63 8.16 -5.23
C ALA A 38 -9.69 7.29 -6.07
N LEU A 39 -8.40 7.24 -5.71
CA LEU A 39 -7.41 6.45 -6.46
C LEU A 39 -7.63 4.94 -6.28
N ALA A 40 -7.96 4.48 -5.07
CA ALA A 40 -8.26 3.08 -4.83
C ALA A 40 -9.51 2.64 -5.60
N GLY A 41 -10.59 3.44 -5.58
CA GLY A 41 -11.81 3.17 -6.33
C GLY A 41 -11.55 3.05 -7.83
N THR A 42 -10.93 4.08 -8.43
CA THR A 42 -10.59 4.06 -9.86
C THR A 42 -9.68 2.89 -10.23
N THR A 43 -8.70 2.55 -9.39
CA THR A 43 -7.81 1.42 -9.64
C THR A 43 -8.57 0.09 -9.61
N LEU A 44 -9.47 -0.10 -8.64
CA LEU A 44 -10.30 -1.30 -8.55
C LEU A 44 -11.22 -1.47 -9.76
N GLU A 45 -11.77 -0.37 -10.26
CA GLU A 45 -12.62 -0.39 -11.46
C GLU A 45 -11.82 -0.79 -12.71
N VAL A 46 -10.68 -0.12 -12.94
CA VAL A 46 -9.88 -0.33 -14.15
C VAL A 46 -9.20 -1.70 -14.16
N VAL A 47 -8.55 -2.08 -13.06
CA VAL A 47 -7.85 -3.38 -12.96
C VAL A 47 -8.86 -4.51 -12.80
N GLY A 48 -9.97 -4.28 -12.08
CA GLY A 48 -11.05 -5.24 -11.90
C GLY A 48 -11.83 -5.55 -13.18
N ALA A 49 -11.78 -4.69 -14.21
CA ALA A 49 -12.32 -5.02 -15.52
C ALA A 49 -11.64 -6.25 -16.15
N ASP A 50 -10.37 -6.48 -15.83
CA ASP A 50 -9.58 -7.65 -16.26
C ASP A 50 -9.45 -8.74 -15.18
N ALA A 51 -10.32 -8.75 -14.17
CA ALA A 51 -10.25 -9.66 -13.01
C ALA A 51 -10.17 -11.14 -13.43
N ALA A 52 -10.86 -11.53 -14.50
CA ALA A 52 -10.81 -12.89 -15.04
C ALA A 52 -9.40 -13.33 -15.48
N ARG A 53 -8.53 -12.39 -15.86
CA ARG A 53 -7.13 -12.66 -16.23
C ARG A 53 -6.20 -12.69 -15.02
N LEU A 54 -6.61 -12.09 -13.91
CA LEU A 54 -5.83 -11.98 -12.68
C LEU A 54 -6.18 -13.12 -11.70
N ARG A 55 -6.05 -14.37 -12.15
CA ARG A 55 -6.44 -15.57 -11.40
C ARG A 55 -5.64 -15.81 -10.11
N HIS A 56 -4.47 -15.18 -9.98
CA HIS A 56 -3.63 -15.30 -8.80
C HIS A 56 -3.81 -14.07 -7.91
N PRO A 57 -4.38 -14.21 -6.69
CA PRO A 57 -4.66 -13.08 -5.79
C PRO A 57 -3.43 -12.20 -5.51
N GLU A 58 -2.26 -12.82 -5.32
CA GLU A 58 -1.01 -12.10 -5.06
C GLU A 58 -0.58 -11.23 -6.24
N ARG A 59 -0.63 -11.78 -7.46
CA ARG A 59 -0.32 -11.04 -8.69
C ARG A 59 -1.33 -9.92 -8.93
N ALA A 60 -2.61 -10.16 -8.63
CA ALA A 60 -3.65 -9.15 -8.67
C ALA A 60 -3.36 -8.02 -7.68
N ALA A 61 -2.95 -8.35 -6.47
CA ALA A 61 -2.59 -7.39 -5.44
C ALA A 61 -1.40 -6.50 -5.86
N ALA A 62 -0.36 -7.09 -6.47
CA ALA A 62 0.77 -6.34 -7.00
C ALA A 62 0.38 -5.45 -8.19
N ALA A 63 -0.42 -5.95 -9.13
CA ALA A 63 -0.92 -5.19 -10.28
C ALA A 63 -1.76 -3.97 -9.86
N LEU A 64 -2.63 -4.14 -8.87
CA LEU A 64 -3.43 -3.05 -8.28
C LEU A 64 -2.54 -1.96 -7.70
N ARG A 65 -1.51 -2.32 -6.93
CA ARG A 65 -0.58 -1.34 -6.32
C ARG A 65 0.29 -0.65 -7.38
N ALA A 66 0.68 -1.38 -8.42
CA ALA A 66 1.40 -0.81 -9.55
C ALA A 66 0.56 0.26 -10.27
N ASP A 67 -0.71 -0.01 -10.54
CA ASP A 67 -1.61 0.94 -11.17
C ASP A 67 -1.88 2.14 -10.27
N LEU A 68 -2.21 1.92 -8.98
CA LEU A 68 -2.43 2.98 -8.02
C LEU A 68 -1.19 3.89 -7.90
N ARG A 69 0.02 3.32 -7.79
CA ARG A 69 1.26 4.10 -7.75
C ARG A 69 1.45 4.95 -9.02
N ARG A 70 1.14 4.41 -10.21
CA ARG A 70 1.23 5.19 -11.46
C ARG A 70 0.30 6.41 -11.43
N ARG A 71 -0.94 6.23 -10.96
CA ARG A 71 -1.92 7.31 -10.81
C ARG A 71 -1.51 8.32 -9.75
N ALA A 72 -1.00 7.85 -8.62
CA ALA A 72 -0.54 8.69 -7.51
C ALA A 72 0.60 9.65 -7.89
N ARG A 73 1.37 9.36 -8.96
CA ARG A 73 2.40 10.30 -9.48
C ARG A 73 1.83 11.65 -9.89
N ARG A 74 0.54 11.73 -10.21
CA ARG A 74 -0.16 12.96 -10.59
C ARG A 74 -0.80 13.67 -9.40
N ALA A 75 -0.89 13.00 -8.26
CA ALA A 75 -1.44 13.59 -7.05
C ALA A 75 -0.45 14.58 -6.44
N ARG A 76 -0.95 15.76 -6.07
CA ARG A 76 -0.15 16.73 -5.33
C ARG A 76 -0.09 16.29 -3.87
N VAL A 77 1.03 15.77 -3.44
CA VAL A 77 1.26 15.48 -2.01
C VAL A 77 1.75 16.76 -1.34
N ALA A 78 1.04 17.21 -0.31
CA ALA A 78 1.41 18.39 0.44
C ALA A 78 2.80 18.23 1.09
N ARG A 79 3.62 19.29 1.08
CA ARG A 79 4.95 19.26 1.72
C ARG A 79 4.88 19.18 3.25
N ARG A 80 3.78 19.62 3.85
CA ARG A 80 3.50 19.53 5.28
C ARG A 80 2.23 18.71 5.47
N LEU A 81 2.27 17.79 6.41
CA LEU A 81 1.09 17.01 6.79
C LEU A 81 0.16 17.86 7.64
N SER A 82 -1.12 17.86 7.32
CA SER A 82 -2.14 18.47 8.16
C SER A 82 -2.44 17.59 9.39
N ASP A 83 -3.05 18.18 10.41
CA ASP A 83 -3.48 17.45 11.61
C ASP A 83 -4.43 16.29 11.25
N GLY A 84 -5.32 16.51 10.28
CA GLY A 84 -6.22 15.46 9.77
C GLY A 84 -5.47 14.29 9.11
N GLN A 85 -4.40 14.55 8.37
CA GLN A 85 -3.54 13.53 7.80
C GLN A 85 -2.78 12.77 8.91
N LEU A 86 -2.22 13.49 9.88
CA LEU A 86 -1.55 12.89 11.03
C LEU A 86 -2.51 12.01 11.84
N ALA A 87 -3.73 12.49 12.10
CA ALA A 87 -4.76 11.71 12.79
C ALA A 87 -5.16 10.45 12.00
N THR A 88 -5.26 10.56 10.68
CA THR A 88 -5.53 9.39 9.82
C THR A 88 -4.42 8.36 9.90
N LEU A 89 -3.16 8.79 9.82
CA LEU A 89 -2.00 7.91 9.94
C LEU A 89 -1.90 7.30 11.34
N ALA A 90 -2.16 8.09 12.39
CA ALA A 90 -2.20 7.59 13.77
C ALA A 90 -3.25 6.51 13.96
N GLY A 91 -4.41 6.62 13.32
CA GLY A 91 -5.44 5.57 13.28
C GLY A 91 -4.97 4.27 12.63
N LEU A 92 -3.97 4.33 11.75
CA LEU A 92 -3.30 3.16 11.18
C LEU A 92 -2.10 2.68 12.02
N GLY A 93 -1.82 3.34 13.14
CA GLY A 93 -0.67 3.01 14.00
C GLY A 93 0.64 3.67 13.57
N ILE A 94 0.58 4.65 12.66
CA ILE A 94 1.75 5.40 12.20
C ILE A 94 1.88 6.65 13.06
N GLY A 95 2.82 6.64 14.01
CA GLY A 95 3.11 7.79 14.86
C GLY A 95 3.60 9.01 14.07
N ALA A 96 3.54 10.19 14.68
CA ALA A 96 3.88 11.46 14.03
C ALA A 96 5.34 11.51 13.52
N ALA A 97 6.29 10.87 14.21
CA ALA A 97 7.68 10.78 13.76
C ALA A 97 7.79 9.95 12.48
N SER A 98 7.17 8.76 12.44
CA SER A 98 7.11 7.89 11.25
C SER A 98 6.41 8.58 10.10
N ALA A 99 5.30 9.28 10.35
CA ALA A 99 4.57 10.04 9.34
C ALA A 99 5.45 11.14 8.71
N ARG A 100 6.21 11.86 9.51
CA ARG A 100 7.19 12.87 9.03
C ARG A 100 8.32 12.24 8.23
N ALA A 101 8.88 11.11 8.70
CA ALA A 101 9.91 10.37 7.96
C ALA A 101 9.39 9.93 6.59
N LEU A 102 8.20 9.32 6.52
CA LEU A 102 7.53 8.96 5.26
C LEU A 102 7.27 10.19 4.39
N GLY A 103 6.85 11.30 4.98
CA GLY A 103 6.58 12.57 4.28
C GLY A 103 7.81 13.16 3.58
N SER A 104 9.00 12.92 4.12
CA SER A 104 10.28 13.36 3.54
C SER A 104 10.77 12.48 2.37
N MET A 105 10.15 11.33 2.15
CA MET A 105 10.54 10.37 1.10
C MET A 105 9.84 10.67 -0.21
N THR A 106 10.45 10.25 -1.32
CA THR A 106 9.78 10.29 -2.63
C THR A 106 8.62 9.28 -2.67
N LEU A 107 7.66 9.50 -3.57
CA LEU A 107 6.56 8.54 -3.77
C LEU A 107 7.08 7.13 -4.10
N ARG A 108 8.17 7.04 -4.88
CA ARG A 108 8.78 5.77 -5.24
C ARG A 108 9.40 5.08 -4.03
N ASP A 109 10.12 5.83 -3.19
CA ASP A 109 10.74 5.28 -1.98
C ASP A 109 9.66 4.80 -1.00
N ARG A 110 8.58 5.60 -0.80
CA ARG A 110 7.44 5.17 0.02
C ARG A 110 6.81 3.89 -0.50
N ALA A 111 6.55 3.82 -1.81
CA ALA A 111 5.99 2.61 -2.42
C ALA A 111 6.90 1.40 -2.20
N ALA A 112 8.22 1.56 -2.38
CA ALA A 112 9.19 0.49 -2.16
C ALA A 112 9.18 0.01 -0.70
N LEU A 113 9.23 0.94 0.26
CA LEU A 113 9.21 0.65 1.68
C LEU A 113 7.90 -0.04 2.10
N ILE A 114 6.75 0.50 1.70
CA ILE A 114 5.45 -0.06 2.05
C ILE A 114 5.33 -1.49 1.50
N SER A 115 5.65 -1.69 0.23
CA SER A 115 5.51 -2.99 -0.42
C SER A 115 6.45 -4.03 0.17
N ALA A 116 7.74 -3.70 0.37
CA ALA A 116 8.73 -4.65 0.83
C ALA A 116 8.65 -4.92 2.32
N ASP A 117 8.53 -3.87 3.15
CA ASP A 117 8.72 -3.98 4.60
C ASP A 117 7.41 -4.00 5.39
N ILE A 118 6.36 -3.32 4.90
CA ILE A 118 5.06 -3.28 5.59
C ILE A 118 4.14 -4.39 5.09
N GLU A 119 3.94 -4.49 3.78
CA GLU A 119 3.06 -5.50 3.18
C GLU A 119 3.77 -6.83 2.89
N ARG A 120 5.11 -6.84 2.91
CA ARG A 120 5.95 -8.03 2.73
C ARG A 120 5.73 -8.77 1.43
N PHE A 121 5.55 -8.05 0.35
CA PHE A 121 5.54 -8.63 -0.99
C PHE A 121 6.89 -9.26 -1.35
N GLY A 122 6.84 -10.34 -2.10
CA GLY A 122 8.03 -10.93 -2.72
C GLY A 122 8.73 -9.95 -3.66
N GLU A 123 10.02 -10.16 -3.92
CA GLU A 123 10.84 -9.24 -4.70
C GLU A 123 10.30 -9.00 -6.12
N ASP A 124 9.72 -10.02 -6.76
CA ASP A 124 9.13 -9.91 -8.10
C ASP A 124 7.85 -9.08 -8.09
N ASP A 125 7.04 -9.19 -7.03
CA ASP A 125 5.86 -8.36 -6.86
C ASP A 125 6.26 -6.90 -6.57
N VAL A 126 7.28 -6.67 -5.73
CA VAL A 126 7.84 -5.32 -5.53
C VAL A 126 8.36 -4.74 -6.84
N ALA A 127 9.01 -5.55 -7.69
CA ALA A 127 9.46 -5.14 -9.01
C ALA A 127 8.27 -4.74 -9.90
N THR A 128 7.21 -5.53 -9.89
CA THR A 128 5.94 -5.23 -10.58
C THR A 128 5.33 -3.92 -10.06
N ILE A 129 5.22 -3.74 -8.76
CA ILE A 129 4.68 -2.53 -8.11
C ILE A 129 5.50 -1.31 -8.50
N LEU A 130 6.81 -1.41 -8.53
CA LEU A 130 7.72 -0.30 -8.87
C LEU A 130 7.88 -0.10 -10.38
N GLY A 131 7.43 -1.03 -11.21
CA GLY A 131 7.61 -1.01 -12.66
C GLY A 131 9.08 -1.05 -13.04
N THR A 132 9.84 -2.00 -12.49
CA THR A 132 11.28 -2.13 -12.66
C THR A 132 11.72 -3.59 -12.62
N SER A 133 13.00 -3.90 -12.80
CA SER A 133 13.52 -5.25 -12.63
C SER A 133 13.70 -5.61 -11.15
N THR A 134 13.67 -6.91 -10.83
CA THR A 134 13.85 -7.43 -9.47
C THR A 134 15.12 -6.93 -8.78
N PRO A 135 16.31 -6.91 -9.44
CA PRO A 135 17.52 -6.34 -8.82
C PRO A 135 17.39 -4.84 -8.52
N GLN A 136 16.69 -4.09 -9.37
CA GLN A 136 16.45 -2.66 -9.14
C GLN A 136 15.43 -2.43 -8.03
N ALA A 137 14.40 -3.27 -7.92
CA ALA A 137 13.41 -3.22 -6.85
C ALA A 137 14.07 -3.48 -5.49
N ARG A 138 14.93 -4.50 -5.39
CA ARG A 138 15.73 -4.80 -4.19
C ARG A 138 16.58 -3.60 -3.77
N ARG A 139 17.30 -2.97 -4.69
CA ARG A 139 18.09 -1.77 -4.42
C ARG A 139 17.23 -0.58 -3.98
N ALA A 140 16.06 -0.41 -4.61
CA ALA A 140 15.11 0.65 -4.24
C ALA A 140 14.58 0.46 -2.82
N ALA A 141 14.19 -0.77 -2.44
CA ALA A 141 13.73 -1.09 -1.09
C ALA A 141 14.83 -0.84 -0.05
N ALA A 142 16.05 -1.32 -0.30
CA ALA A 142 17.19 -1.08 0.59
C ALA A 142 17.49 0.42 0.76
N THR A 143 17.44 1.19 -0.32
CA THR A 143 17.63 2.64 -0.28
C THR A 143 16.51 3.34 0.48
N ALA A 144 15.26 2.94 0.26
CA ALA A 144 14.10 3.48 0.94
C ALA A 144 14.18 3.22 2.46
N ARG A 145 14.54 2.00 2.87
CA ARG A 145 14.75 1.63 4.28
C ARG A 145 15.82 2.50 4.93
N ARG A 146 17.00 2.64 4.30
CA ARG A 146 18.07 3.49 4.82
C ARG A 146 17.61 4.93 5.00
N ARG A 147 16.95 5.52 4.01
CA ARG A 147 16.41 6.90 4.09
C ARG A 147 15.37 7.06 5.19
N TYR A 148 14.54 6.04 5.41
CA TYR A 148 13.57 6.07 6.50
C TYR A 148 14.27 6.07 7.86
N VAL A 149 15.22 5.16 8.08
CA VAL A 149 15.98 5.05 9.34
C VAL A 149 16.78 6.32 9.61
N GLU A 150 17.45 6.90 8.60
CA GLU A 150 18.17 8.17 8.74
C GLU A 150 17.29 9.31 9.28
N ARG A 151 16.00 9.28 8.97
CA ARG A 151 15.02 10.30 9.38
C ARG A 151 14.17 9.91 10.59
N HIS A 152 14.25 8.68 10.95
CA HIS A 152 13.55 8.09 12.09
C HIS A 152 14.47 7.07 12.76
N PRO A 153 15.50 7.56 13.48
CA PRO A 153 16.53 6.67 14.07
C PRO A 153 15.96 5.64 15.07
N ASP A 154 14.82 5.96 15.72
CA ASP A 154 14.12 5.03 16.62
C ASP A 154 13.21 4.03 15.88
N GLY A 155 13.17 4.11 14.57
CA GLY A 155 12.32 3.27 13.69
C GLY A 155 13.08 2.06 13.16
N ASP A 156 13.37 1.06 13.99
CA ASP A 156 13.97 -0.19 13.54
C ASP A 156 12.96 -1.03 12.75
N LEU A 157 13.11 -1.06 11.43
CA LEU A 157 12.28 -1.87 10.53
C LEU A 157 12.68 -3.35 10.50
N ASP A 158 13.86 -3.70 11.01
CA ASP A 158 14.35 -5.07 11.07
C ASP A 158 13.97 -5.76 12.40
N ALA A 159 13.56 -4.99 13.41
CA ALA A 159 13.00 -5.56 14.64
C ALA A 159 11.64 -6.24 14.35
N PRO A 160 11.37 -7.38 14.99
CA PRO A 160 10.02 -7.94 14.94
C PRO A 160 9.04 -6.83 15.39
N PRO A 161 7.92 -6.67 14.66
CA PRO A 161 7.03 -5.54 14.91
C PRO A 161 6.59 -5.55 16.36
N ALA A 162 7.04 -4.54 17.13
CA ALA A 162 6.60 -4.39 18.51
C ALA A 162 5.07 -4.40 18.56
N PRO A 163 4.47 -5.00 19.62
CA PRO A 163 3.03 -4.95 19.78
C PRO A 163 2.54 -3.50 19.66
N GLY A 164 1.70 -3.22 18.67
CA GLY A 164 1.22 -1.87 18.38
C GLY A 164 1.97 -1.10 17.28
N SER A 165 3.09 -1.62 16.74
CA SER A 165 3.77 -1.01 15.59
C SER A 165 2.95 -1.12 14.30
N ILE A 166 3.29 -0.31 13.29
CA ILE A 166 2.66 -0.34 11.96
C ILE A 166 2.67 -1.76 11.40
N GLY A 167 3.80 -2.46 11.46
CA GLY A 167 3.94 -3.84 10.99
C GLY A 167 2.94 -4.78 11.68
N ALA A 168 2.83 -4.71 13.01
CA ALA A 168 1.89 -5.54 13.77
C ALA A 168 0.44 -5.20 13.44
N ARG A 169 0.08 -3.93 13.23
CA ARG A 169 -1.30 -3.52 12.90
C ARG A 169 -1.68 -3.80 11.46
N VAL A 170 -0.77 -3.64 10.51
CA VAL A 170 -1.02 -4.01 9.09
C VAL A 170 -1.19 -5.52 8.98
N VAL A 171 -0.35 -6.30 9.67
CA VAL A 171 -0.51 -7.76 9.76
C VAL A 171 -1.83 -8.11 10.46
N ALA A 172 -2.17 -7.47 11.59
CA ALA A 172 -3.43 -7.72 12.31
C ALA A 172 -4.67 -7.25 11.55
N VAL A 173 -4.59 -6.17 10.75
CA VAL A 173 -5.68 -5.74 9.85
C VAL A 173 -5.81 -6.70 8.67
N SER A 174 -4.70 -7.18 8.11
CA SER A 174 -4.71 -8.19 7.05
C SER A 174 -5.28 -9.53 7.55
N GLN A 175 -4.90 -9.96 8.76
CA GLN A 175 -5.39 -11.22 9.35
C GLN A 175 -6.87 -11.14 9.77
N ARG A 176 -7.34 -10.01 10.29
CA ARG A 176 -8.79 -9.81 10.61
C ARG A 176 -9.65 -9.77 9.35
N THR A 177 -9.09 -9.37 8.21
CA THR A 177 -9.81 -9.44 6.93
C THR A 177 -9.87 -10.85 6.35
N MET A 178 -8.93 -11.73 6.72
CA MET A 178 -8.91 -13.13 6.27
C MET A 178 -9.61 -14.08 7.22
N GLY A 179 -9.72 -13.74 8.53
CA GLY A 179 -10.31 -14.58 9.59
C GLY A 179 -11.80 -14.32 9.89
N GLY A 180 -12.45 -13.43 9.20
CA GLY A 180 -13.86 -13.06 9.41
C GLY A 180 -14.86 -13.92 8.65
N ARG A 181 -14.63 -15.23 8.52
CA ARG A 181 -15.62 -16.24 8.17
C ARG A 181 -15.43 -17.47 9.07
N ALA A 182 -16.05 -17.47 10.19
CA ALA A 182 -16.56 -18.65 10.88
C ALA A 182 -18.01 -18.39 11.19
#